data_b4df9ca384f6f3941822bd89557b3b91
#
_entry.id   b4df9ca384f6f3941822bd89557b3b91
#
_cell.length_a   1.000
_cell.length_b   1.000
_cell.length_c   1.000
_cell.angle_alpha   90.00
_cell.angle_beta   90.00
_cell.angle_gamma   90.00
#
_symmetry.space_group_name_H-M   'P 1'
#
loop_
_entity.id
_entity.type
_entity.pdbx_description
1 polymer ?
#
loop_
_entity_poly.entity_id
_entity_poly.type
_entity_poly.pdbx_seq_one_letter_code
_entity_poly.pdbx_strand_id
1 'polypeptide(L)'
;AETRAMLAKYEQGTRTTSAENLTLAQTSMYIAEGSDWFWWYGSDQNSGSDDAFDQQFRDTLRQVYLVVGEEPPTFLDVPVIPQSPVAADQTSTGLIAPVIDGMVEAGEWDAGGAYLASGGVMAAAQMFFSELAYGFDGSNLYLKVVSEAGYTFPSGDSAIEMYITSPGGGVASNFTRNGTLLGFPTNRLVEIQLSDGVLTGANIYKATGEDSWGERAELEAAAQTDTVIELGVPLNLLGDADTGDRISMRAIFSAPLGADATTMIDAD
;
A
#
# COMPACT_ATOMS: atom_id res chain seq x y z
N ALA A 1 -16.32 0.96 21.32
CA ALA A 1 -17.08 1.62 22.40
C ALA A 1 -17.85 2.83 21.88
N GLU A 2 -17.23 3.79 21.21
CA GLU A 2 -17.87 5.05 20.77
C GLU A 2 -18.96 4.82 19.73
N THR A 3 -18.71 4.00 18.70
CA THR A 3 -19.70 3.63 17.68
C THR A 3 -20.95 3.00 18.31
N ARG A 4 -20.77 2.12 19.30
CA ARG A 4 -21.90 1.50 20.03
C ARG A 4 -22.67 2.54 20.84
N ALA A 5 -21.96 3.49 21.49
CA ALA A 5 -22.62 4.57 22.24
C ALA A 5 -23.39 5.53 21.32
N MET A 6 -22.91 5.75 20.10
CA MET A 6 -23.63 6.53 19.09
C MET A 6 -24.89 5.79 18.65
N LEU A 7 -24.79 4.51 18.27
CA LEU A 7 -25.94 3.70 17.83
C LEU A 7 -27.03 3.59 18.93
N ALA A 8 -26.62 3.47 20.18
CA ALA A 8 -27.56 3.40 21.32
C ALA A 8 -28.49 4.62 21.43
N LYS A 9 -28.08 5.81 20.94
CA LYS A 9 -28.94 7.01 20.91
C LYS A 9 -30.13 6.84 19.97
N TYR A 10 -29.96 6.11 18.88
CA TYR A 10 -31.02 5.76 17.94
C TYR A 10 -31.90 4.64 18.47
N GLU A 11 -31.34 3.61 19.10
CA GLU A 11 -32.06 2.51 19.73
C GLU A 11 -32.96 2.98 20.87
N GLN A 12 -32.50 4.00 21.61
CA GLN A 12 -33.25 4.62 22.72
C GLN A 12 -34.20 5.73 22.26
N GLY A 13 -34.26 6.04 20.96
CA GLY A 13 -35.13 7.10 20.43
C GLY A 13 -34.69 8.52 20.75
N THR A 14 -33.45 8.71 21.26
CA THR A 14 -32.86 10.07 21.49
C THR A 14 -32.51 10.75 20.17
N ARG A 15 -32.17 9.96 19.16
CA ARG A 15 -32.03 10.36 17.76
C ARG A 15 -32.94 9.50 16.89
N THR A 16 -33.31 10.01 15.71
CA THR A 16 -34.27 9.35 14.82
C THR A 16 -33.65 9.02 13.47
N THR A 17 -33.97 7.83 12.97
CA THR A 17 -33.68 7.37 11.61
C THR A 17 -34.83 6.45 11.18
N SER A 18 -34.84 5.98 9.92
CA SER A 18 -35.81 4.99 9.49
C SER A 18 -35.60 3.64 10.18
N ALA A 19 -36.64 2.83 10.32
CA ALA A 19 -36.54 1.48 10.89
C ALA A 19 -35.59 0.58 10.07
N GLU A 20 -35.55 0.77 8.76
CA GLU A 20 -34.66 0.08 7.86
C GLU A 20 -33.19 0.46 8.13
N ASN A 21 -32.89 1.75 8.20
CA ASN A 21 -31.54 2.25 8.49
C ASN A 21 -31.08 1.81 9.88
N LEU A 22 -31.96 1.83 10.88
CA LEU A 22 -31.61 1.34 12.21
C LEU A 22 -31.24 -0.15 12.18
N THR A 23 -32.00 -0.96 11.45
CA THR A 23 -31.70 -2.39 11.29
C THR A 23 -30.37 -2.63 10.58
N LEU A 24 -30.06 -1.88 9.52
CA LEU A 24 -28.78 -1.96 8.81
C LEU A 24 -27.61 -1.56 9.70
N ALA A 25 -27.75 -0.46 10.45
CA ALA A 25 -26.72 -0.01 11.39
C ALA A 25 -26.47 -1.02 12.51
N GLN A 26 -27.54 -1.63 13.06
CA GLN A 26 -27.43 -2.71 14.04
C GLN A 26 -26.73 -3.93 13.47
N THR A 27 -27.06 -4.33 12.25
CA THR A 27 -26.40 -5.46 11.56
C THR A 27 -24.91 -5.19 11.41
N SER A 28 -24.52 -4.02 10.92
CA SER A 28 -23.10 -3.63 10.78
C SER A 28 -22.38 -3.64 12.14
N MET A 29 -23.05 -3.14 13.19
CA MET A 29 -22.49 -3.17 14.55
C MET A 29 -22.29 -4.59 15.07
N TYR A 30 -23.25 -5.50 14.85
CA TYR A 30 -23.11 -6.90 15.26
C TYR A 30 -21.99 -7.62 14.49
N ILE A 31 -21.81 -7.31 13.20
CA ILE A 31 -20.69 -7.82 12.43
C ILE A 31 -19.36 -7.34 13.04
N ALA A 32 -19.25 -6.04 13.37
CA ALA A 32 -18.06 -5.48 13.99
C ALA A 32 -17.80 -5.99 15.43
N GLU A 33 -18.81 -6.47 16.12
CA GLU A 33 -18.68 -7.09 17.45
C GLU A 33 -18.36 -8.60 17.38
N GLY A 34 -18.23 -9.15 16.18
CA GLY A 34 -17.84 -10.55 15.97
C GLY A 34 -16.44 -10.85 16.54
N SER A 35 -16.27 -12.04 17.11
CA SER A 35 -15.01 -12.45 17.77
C SER A 35 -13.85 -12.62 16.78
N ASP A 36 -14.14 -12.84 15.52
CA ASP A 36 -13.14 -13.12 14.48
C ASP A 36 -12.18 -11.95 14.28
N TRP A 37 -12.67 -10.70 14.36
CA TRP A 37 -11.83 -9.51 14.30
C TRP A 37 -10.76 -9.51 15.40
N PHE A 38 -11.15 -9.81 16.63
CA PHE A 38 -10.25 -9.77 17.80
C PHE A 38 -9.23 -10.91 17.79
N TRP A 39 -9.55 -12.00 17.13
CA TRP A 39 -8.60 -13.11 16.92
C TRP A 39 -7.42 -12.66 16.05
N TRP A 40 -7.71 -12.01 14.93
CA TRP A 40 -6.67 -11.57 13.98
C TRP A 40 -5.88 -10.36 14.46
N TYR A 41 -6.36 -9.61 15.43
CA TYR A 41 -5.63 -8.51 16.06
C TYR A 41 -4.62 -8.98 17.12
N GLY A 42 -4.49 -10.25 17.40
CA GLY A 42 -3.48 -10.81 18.29
C GLY A 42 -2.09 -10.76 17.65
N SER A 43 -1.08 -10.36 18.43
CA SER A 43 0.31 -10.29 17.96
C SER A 43 0.93 -11.64 17.54
N ASP A 44 0.25 -12.72 17.85
CA ASP A 44 0.61 -14.11 17.55
C ASP A 44 -0.11 -14.66 16.31
N GLN A 45 -0.94 -13.83 15.67
CA GLN A 45 -1.70 -14.18 14.48
C GLN A 45 -1.25 -13.31 13.29
N ASN A 46 -1.26 -13.89 12.11
CA ASN A 46 -1.02 -13.20 10.85
C ASN A 46 -1.90 -13.84 9.77
N SER A 47 -2.81 -13.04 9.20
CA SER A 47 -3.70 -13.49 8.13
C SER A 47 -3.03 -13.47 6.76
N GLY A 48 -1.86 -12.83 6.64
CA GLY A 48 -1.25 -12.47 5.35
C GLY A 48 -1.99 -11.34 4.63
N SER A 49 -3.04 -10.78 5.26
CA SER A 49 -3.85 -9.69 4.72
C SER A 49 -4.38 -8.81 5.86
N ASP A 50 -3.59 -8.60 6.90
CA ASP A 50 -4.01 -7.92 8.14
C ASP A 50 -4.52 -6.50 7.87
N ASP A 51 -3.93 -5.80 6.90
CA ASP A 51 -4.36 -4.46 6.49
C ASP A 51 -5.76 -4.45 5.89
N ALA A 52 -6.02 -5.38 4.96
CA ALA A 52 -7.33 -5.49 4.35
C ALA A 52 -8.39 -5.90 5.39
N PHE A 53 -8.00 -6.72 6.35
CA PHE A 53 -8.85 -7.13 7.45
C PHE A 53 -9.15 -5.95 8.39
N ASP A 54 -8.13 -5.18 8.77
CA ASP A 54 -8.29 -3.96 9.58
C ASP A 54 -9.15 -2.91 8.86
N GLN A 55 -8.90 -2.69 7.56
CA GLN A 55 -9.71 -1.78 6.76
C GLN A 55 -11.18 -2.22 6.73
N GLN A 56 -11.45 -3.51 6.50
CA GLN A 56 -12.80 -4.05 6.48
C GLN A 56 -13.51 -3.88 7.84
N PHE A 57 -12.80 -4.06 8.93
CA PHE A 57 -13.33 -3.80 10.27
C PHE A 57 -13.73 -2.34 10.47
N ARG A 58 -12.83 -1.42 10.11
CA ARG A 58 -13.08 0.02 10.22
C ARG A 58 -14.21 0.48 9.30
N ASP A 59 -14.29 -0.06 8.09
CA ASP A 59 -15.37 0.23 7.15
C ASP A 59 -16.72 -0.31 7.65
N THR A 60 -16.73 -1.46 8.29
CA THR A 60 -17.94 -1.98 8.94
C THR A 60 -18.41 -1.03 10.04
N LEU A 61 -17.51 -0.46 10.83
CA LEU A 61 -17.85 0.57 11.83
C LEU A 61 -18.29 1.89 11.18
N ARG A 62 -17.68 2.33 10.06
CA ARG A 62 -18.11 3.51 9.30
C ARG A 62 -19.54 3.37 8.79
N GLN A 63 -19.91 2.19 8.30
CA GLN A 63 -21.27 1.93 7.83
C GLN A 63 -22.32 2.20 8.90
N VAL A 64 -22.04 1.96 10.19
CA VAL A 64 -22.96 2.26 11.29
C VAL A 64 -23.31 3.76 11.33
N TYR A 65 -22.34 4.63 11.08
CA TYR A 65 -22.54 6.09 11.04
C TYR A 65 -23.27 6.50 9.77
N LEU A 66 -22.75 6.08 8.60
CA LEU A 66 -23.27 6.50 7.30
C LEU A 66 -24.74 6.14 7.10
N VAL A 67 -25.15 4.94 7.51
CA VAL A 67 -26.52 4.46 7.37
C VAL A 67 -27.52 5.29 8.18
N VAL A 68 -27.13 5.80 9.34
CA VAL A 68 -27.99 6.67 10.16
C VAL A 68 -27.87 8.15 9.83
N GLY A 69 -27.01 8.51 8.83
CA GLY A 69 -26.80 9.88 8.38
C GLY A 69 -25.83 10.70 9.25
N GLU A 70 -24.96 10.03 9.99
CA GLU A 70 -23.89 10.65 10.77
C GLU A 70 -22.55 10.63 9.99
N GLU A 71 -21.70 11.59 10.28
CA GLU A 71 -20.34 11.61 9.77
C GLU A 71 -19.47 10.64 10.59
N PRO A 72 -18.74 9.71 9.94
CA PRO A 72 -17.81 8.81 10.64
C PRO A 72 -16.70 9.62 11.30
N PRO A 73 -16.35 9.32 12.56
CA PRO A 73 -15.28 10.03 13.25
C PRO A 73 -13.91 9.64 12.69
N THR A 74 -12.99 10.60 12.68
CA THR A 74 -11.63 10.48 12.11
C THR A 74 -10.77 9.40 12.76
N PHE A 75 -11.06 8.95 13.98
CA PHE A 75 -10.33 7.83 14.57
C PHE A 75 -10.53 6.50 13.79
N LEU A 76 -11.58 6.39 12.99
CA LEU A 76 -11.78 5.25 12.09
C LEU A 76 -10.86 5.30 10.85
N ASP A 77 -10.17 6.42 10.63
CA ASP A 77 -9.17 6.55 9.57
C ASP A 77 -7.80 6.00 9.99
N VAL A 78 -7.62 5.79 11.29
CA VAL A 78 -6.39 5.25 11.86
C VAL A 78 -6.48 3.74 11.98
N PRO A 79 -5.51 2.96 11.43
CA PRO A 79 -5.45 1.51 11.61
C PRO A 79 -5.44 1.12 13.09
N VAL A 80 -6.17 0.05 13.44
CA VAL A 80 -6.23 -0.48 14.82
C VAL A 80 -4.90 -1.14 15.20
N ILE A 81 -4.29 -1.83 14.25
CA ILE A 81 -2.92 -2.34 14.38
C ILE A 81 -2.00 -1.26 13.82
N PRO A 82 -1.12 -0.69 14.65
CA PRO A 82 -0.06 0.14 14.10
C PRO A 82 0.69 -0.69 13.06
N GLN A 83 0.77 -0.20 11.83
CA GLN A 83 1.57 -0.83 10.79
C GLN A 83 3.00 -0.91 11.31
N SER A 84 3.40 -2.08 11.77
CA SER A 84 4.82 -2.32 12.06
C SER A 84 5.52 -2.46 10.72
N PRO A 85 6.65 -1.79 10.53
CA PRO A 85 7.45 -2.00 9.33
C PRO A 85 7.71 -3.49 9.16
N VAL A 86 7.40 -4.01 7.99
CA VAL A 86 7.71 -5.41 7.67
C VAL A 86 9.22 -5.50 7.52
N ALA A 87 9.86 -6.35 8.30
CA ALA A 87 11.29 -6.58 8.15
C ALA A 87 11.55 -7.24 6.79
N ALA A 88 12.60 -6.80 6.10
CA ALA A 88 13.02 -7.43 4.87
C ALA A 88 13.35 -8.91 5.09
N ASP A 89 12.91 -9.79 4.20
CA ASP A 89 13.28 -11.22 4.22
C ASP A 89 14.77 -11.40 4.01
N GLN A 90 15.37 -10.53 3.18
CA GLN A 90 16.80 -10.39 3.01
C GLN A 90 17.19 -8.93 3.25
N THR A 91 18.01 -8.68 4.27
CA THR A 91 18.56 -7.35 4.54
C THR A 91 19.72 -7.04 3.62
N SER A 92 19.80 -5.77 3.16
CA SER A 92 20.95 -5.30 2.37
C SER A 92 22.27 -5.48 3.15
N THR A 93 23.29 -5.98 2.48
CA THR A 93 24.63 -6.24 3.05
C THR A 93 25.69 -5.27 2.53
N GLY A 94 25.37 -4.46 1.53
CA GLY A 94 26.30 -3.52 0.92
C GLY A 94 25.65 -2.65 -0.13
N LEU A 95 26.46 -1.83 -0.77
CA LEU A 95 26.04 -1.02 -1.91
C LEU A 95 25.92 -1.90 -3.17
N ILE A 96 24.95 -1.55 -4.03
CA ILE A 96 24.79 -2.14 -5.36
C ILE A 96 24.73 -1.03 -6.42
N ALA A 97 25.07 -1.37 -7.64
CA ALA A 97 24.93 -0.49 -8.80
C ALA A 97 24.51 -1.34 -10.01
N PRO A 98 23.28 -1.83 -10.03
CA PRO A 98 22.78 -2.68 -11.12
C PRO A 98 22.69 -1.89 -12.43
N VAL A 99 22.78 -2.60 -13.54
CA VAL A 99 22.48 -2.03 -14.86
C VAL A 99 20.97 -2.12 -15.05
N ILE A 100 20.33 -0.98 -15.27
CA ILE A 100 18.87 -0.93 -15.46
C ILE A 100 18.56 -1.33 -16.91
N ASP A 101 18.52 -2.61 -17.20
CA ASP A 101 18.28 -3.16 -18.54
C ASP A 101 17.15 -4.21 -18.59
N GLY A 102 16.58 -4.55 -17.45
CA GLY A 102 15.47 -5.52 -17.29
C GLY A 102 15.94 -6.97 -17.28
N MET A 103 17.25 -7.21 -17.15
CA MET A 103 17.84 -8.53 -16.98
C MET A 103 18.61 -8.60 -15.66
N VAL A 104 18.35 -9.60 -14.87
CA VAL A 104 19.09 -9.81 -13.61
C VAL A 104 20.28 -10.70 -13.88
N GLU A 105 21.49 -10.13 -13.88
CA GLU A 105 22.71 -10.89 -13.97
C GLU A 105 23.16 -11.45 -12.60
N ALA A 106 23.94 -12.54 -12.64
CA ALA A 106 24.43 -13.17 -11.41
C ALA A 106 25.32 -12.21 -10.61
N GLY A 107 24.98 -11.98 -9.34
CA GLY A 107 25.71 -11.11 -8.43
C GLY A 107 25.28 -9.66 -8.42
N GLU A 108 24.44 -9.22 -9.35
CA GLU A 108 24.05 -7.83 -9.51
C GLU A 108 23.23 -7.29 -8.32
N TRP A 109 22.33 -8.11 -7.78
CA TRP A 109 21.46 -7.78 -6.65
C TRP A 109 21.85 -8.47 -5.34
N ASP A 110 22.94 -9.25 -5.31
CA ASP A 110 23.31 -10.10 -4.15
C ASP A 110 23.53 -9.33 -2.85
N ALA A 111 24.02 -8.09 -2.91
CA ALA A 111 24.20 -7.25 -1.74
C ALA A 111 22.99 -6.37 -1.41
N GLY A 112 21.96 -6.39 -2.22
CA GLY A 112 20.70 -5.72 -1.97
C GLY A 112 19.83 -6.41 -0.92
N GLY A 113 18.74 -5.77 -0.55
CA GLY A 113 17.70 -6.35 0.29
C GLY A 113 16.49 -6.78 -0.54
N ALA A 114 15.64 -7.63 0.04
CA ALA A 114 14.43 -8.07 -0.62
C ALA A 114 13.30 -8.35 0.37
N TYR A 115 12.09 -8.07 -0.10
CA TYR A 115 10.81 -8.45 0.50
C TYR A 115 10.15 -9.48 -0.40
N LEU A 116 9.77 -10.61 0.15
CA LEU A 116 9.08 -11.65 -0.57
C LEU A 116 7.59 -11.58 -0.28
N ALA A 117 6.77 -11.53 -1.30
CA ALA A 117 5.34 -11.59 -1.13
C ALA A 117 4.91 -12.99 -0.68
N SER A 118 4.67 -13.19 0.61
CA SER A 118 4.11 -14.43 1.12
C SER A 118 2.59 -14.42 0.96
N GLY A 119 2.05 -15.23 0.06
CA GLY A 119 0.62 -15.50 0.04
C GLY A 119 0.23 -16.18 1.36
N GLY A 120 -0.49 -15.47 2.25
CA GLY A 120 -1.10 -16.09 3.43
C GLY A 120 -2.08 -17.20 3.00
N VAL A 121 -2.35 -18.14 3.90
CA VAL A 121 -3.24 -19.31 3.67
C VAL A 121 -4.64 -18.93 3.15
N MET A 122 -5.04 -17.66 3.28
CA MET A 122 -6.30 -17.09 2.83
C MET A 122 -6.20 -16.31 1.50
N ALA A 123 -5.01 -16.16 0.92
CA ALA A 123 -4.83 -15.49 -0.38
C ALA A 123 -5.34 -16.39 -1.52
N ALA A 124 -6.65 -16.33 -1.77
CA ALA A 124 -7.27 -16.99 -2.91
C ALA A 124 -7.12 -16.20 -4.22
N ALA A 125 -6.55 -14.99 -4.17
CA ALA A 125 -6.32 -14.14 -5.33
C ALA A 125 -4.89 -14.36 -5.85
N GLN A 126 -4.73 -14.36 -7.16
CA GLN A 126 -3.43 -14.36 -7.82
C GLN A 126 -2.72 -13.05 -7.45
N MET A 127 -1.65 -13.14 -6.66
CA MET A 127 -0.85 -11.97 -6.30
C MET A 127 0.02 -11.54 -7.49
N PHE A 128 0.12 -10.23 -7.68
CA PHE A 128 1.02 -9.70 -8.71
C PHE A 128 2.48 -9.83 -8.30
N PHE A 129 2.82 -9.35 -7.09
CA PHE A 129 4.19 -9.34 -6.59
C PHE A 129 4.62 -10.72 -6.10
N SER A 130 5.81 -11.17 -6.50
CA SER A 130 6.54 -12.25 -5.82
C SER A 130 7.73 -11.71 -5.03
N GLU A 131 8.36 -10.63 -5.50
CA GLU A 131 9.50 -10.00 -4.84
C GLU A 131 9.53 -8.50 -5.10
N LEU A 132 9.92 -7.73 -4.09
CA LEU A 132 10.39 -6.36 -4.19
C LEU A 132 11.80 -6.29 -3.63
N ALA A 133 12.82 -6.18 -4.49
CA ALA A 133 14.19 -5.99 -4.07
C ALA A 133 14.60 -4.52 -4.12
N TYR A 134 15.55 -4.15 -3.27
CA TYR A 134 16.06 -2.80 -3.16
C TYR A 134 17.58 -2.78 -2.92
N GLY A 135 18.20 -1.67 -3.27
CA GLY A 135 19.58 -1.41 -2.94
C GLY A 135 19.97 0.01 -3.28
N PHE A 136 21.16 0.41 -2.90
CA PHE A 136 21.63 1.78 -3.03
C PHE A 136 23.04 1.83 -3.54
N ASP A 137 23.37 2.92 -4.24
CA ASP A 137 24.72 3.45 -4.35
C ASP A 137 24.79 4.86 -3.72
N GLY A 138 25.81 5.64 -4.01
CA GLY A 138 25.95 7.01 -3.48
C GLY A 138 25.00 8.04 -4.12
N SER A 139 24.17 7.66 -5.09
CA SER A 139 23.37 8.58 -5.91
C SER A 139 21.94 8.12 -6.13
N ASN A 140 21.68 6.83 -6.09
CA ASN A 140 20.40 6.23 -6.44
C ASN A 140 19.93 5.20 -5.42
N LEU A 141 18.62 5.13 -5.25
CA LEU A 141 17.90 3.95 -4.79
C LEU A 141 17.54 3.12 -6.03
N TYR A 142 17.93 1.87 -6.05
CA TYR A 142 17.52 0.90 -7.06
C TYR A 142 16.42 0.02 -6.55
N LEU A 143 15.42 -0.22 -7.40
CA LEU A 143 14.29 -1.08 -7.09
C LEU A 143 14.13 -2.11 -8.20
N LYS A 144 13.86 -3.35 -7.80
CA LYS A 144 13.49 -4.44 -8.70
C LYS A 144 12.17 -5.01 -8.26
N VAL A 145 11.20 -5.03 -9.15
CA VAL A 145 9.89 -5.65 -8.95
C VAL A 145 9.84 -6.93 -9.75
N VAL A 146 9.49 -8.03 -9.08
CA VAL A 146 9.29 -9.33 -9.73
C VAL A 146 7.81 -9.70 -9.60
N SER A 147 7.16 -9.97 -10.71
CA SER A 147 5.80 -10.49 -10.72
C SER A 147 5.78 -11.99 -10.48
N GLU A 148 4.65 -12.49 -9.98
CA GLU A 148 4.45 -13.94 -9.77
C GLU A 148 4.51 -14.68 -11.10
N ALA A 149 5.19 -15.82 -11.10
CA ALA A 149 5.34 -16.64 -12.30
C ALA A 149 3.98 -17.09 -12.86
N GLY A 150 3.74 -16.76 -14.12
CA GLY A 150 2.47 -17.07 -14.79
C GLY A 150 1.33 -16.10 -14.44
N TYR A 151 1.63 -14.96 -13.82
CA TYR A 151 0.64 -13.90 -13.65
C TYR A 151 0.13 -13.43 -15.02
N THR A 152 -1.18 -13.32 -15.15
CA THR A 152 -1.81 -12.82 -16.37
C THR A 152 -2.17 -11.36 -16.19
N PHE A 153 -1.48 -10.48 -16.90
CA PHE A 153 -1.79 -9.06 -16.87
C PHE A 153 -3.19 -8.80 -17.42
N PRO A 154 -3.96 -7.93 -16.75
CA PRO A 154 -5.23 -7.46 -17.30
C PRO A 154 -4.98 -6.63 -18.56
N SER A 155 -5.94 -6.64 -19.48
CA SER A 155 -5.90 -5.82 -20.69
C SER A 155 -6.01 -4.33 -20.34
N GLY A 156 -5.31 -3.49 -21.09
CA GLY A 156 -5.31 -2.04 -20.94
C GLY A 156 -4.24 -1.53 -19.97
N ASP A 157 -4.43 -0.30 -19.53
CA ASP A 157 -3.45 0.39 -18.70
C ASP A 157 -3.56 -0.04 -17.24
N SER A 158 -2.40 -0.27 -16.64
CA SER A 158 -2.22 -0.59 -15.22
C SER A 158 -0.98 0.12 -14.68
N ALA A 159 -0.82 0.14 -13.37
CA ALA A 159 0.35 0.74 -12.74
C ALA A 159 0.80 -0.05 -11.52
N ILE A 160 2.12 0.00 -11.27
CA ILE A 160 2.71 -0.28 -9.97
C ILE A 160 3.00 1.07 -9.34
N GLU A 161 2.35 1.35 -8.22
CA GLU A 161 2.47 2.60 -7.48
C GLU A 161 3.20 2.33 -6.16
N MET A 162 4.32 3.01 -5.94
CA MET A 162 5.10 2.91 -4.70
C MET A 162 4.99 4.22 -3.94
N TYR A 163 4.23 4.21 -2.86
CA TYR A 163 4.05 5.34 -1.95
C TYR A 163 5.14 5.33 -0.91
N ILE A 164 5.94 6.39 -0.88
CA ILE A 164 7.21 6.42 -0.16
C ILE A 164 7.19 7.52 0.90
N THR A 165 7.61 7.19 2.13
CA THR A 165 8.04 8.16 3.13
C THR A 165 9.54 8.37 2.97
N SER A 166 9.94 9.55 2.52
CA SER A 166 11.34 9.90 2.38
C SER A 166 11.75 10.99 3.39
N PRO A 167 13.03 11.05 3.79
CA PRO A 167 13.51 11.93 4.86
C PRO A 167 13.43 13.42 4.55
N GLY A 168 13.40 13.82 3.27
CA GLY A 168 13.42 15.22 2.85
C GLY A 168 12.23 16.07 3.27
N GLY A 169 11.28 15.51 4.01
CA GLY A 169 10.13 16.25 4.55
C GLY A 169 9.19 16.83 3.48
N GLY A 170 8.42 17.83 3.89
CA GLY A 170 7.47 18.54 3.03
C GLY A 170 6.03 18.13 3.28
N VAL A 171 5.17 18.39 2.31
CA VAL A 171 3.77 17.97 2.35
C VAL A 171 3.71 16.46 2.26
N ALA A 172 2.89 15.84 3.10
CA ALA A 172 2.65 14.40 3.08
C ALA A 172 1.19 14.10 2.76
N SER A 173 0.97 12.97 2.11
CA SER A 173 -0.34 12.38 1.86
C SER A 173 -0.50 11.12 2.70
N ASN A 174 -1.69 10.91 3.27
CA ASN A 174 -2.07 9.65 3.90
C ASN A 174 -2.91 8.78 2.96
N PHE A 175 -3.13 9.23 1.74
CA PHE A 175 -3.99 8.55 0.77
C PHE A 175 -3.23 8.28 -0.52
N THR A 176 -3.61 7.19 -1.17
CA THR A 176 -3.25 6.94 -2.56
C THR A 176 -3.88 7.99 -3.47
N ARG A 177 -3.45 8.03 -4.73
CA ARG A 177 -4.05 8.85 -5.77
C ARG A 177 -5.55 8.57 -5.98
N ASN A 178 -6.00 7.38 -5.61
CA ASN A 178 -7.39 6.93 -5.75
C ASN A 178 -8.19 7.05 -4.44
N GLY A 179 -7.64 7.69 -3.42
CA GLY A 179 -8.31 7.94 -2.13
C GLY A 179 -8.29 6.76 -1.16
N THR A 180 -7.49 5.72 -1.42
CA THR A 180 -7.30 4.63 -0.45
C THR A 180 -6.34 5.08 0.65
N LEU A 181 -6.67 4.83 1.91
CA LEU A 181 -5.83 5.16 3.05
C LEU A 181 -4.56 4.29 3.08
N LEU A 182 -3.40 4.95 3.18
CA LEU A 182 -2.10 4.26 3.21
C LEU A 182 -1.70 3.77 4.62
N GLY A 183 -2.26 4.35 5.67
CA GLY A 183 -1.92 4.00 7.06
C GLY A 183 -0.65 4.67 7.60
N PHE A 184 0.12 5.33 6.75
CA PHE A 184 1.29 6.14 7.12
C PHE A 184 1.46 7.32 6.15
N PRO A 185 2.08 8.44 6.58
CA PRO A 185 2.27 9.59 5.72
C PRO A 185 3.34 9.33 4.67
N THR A 186 3.04 9.64 3.41
CA THR A 186 3.96 9.50 2.28
C THR A 186 4.16 10.83 1.57
N ASN A 187 5.35 11.10 1.05
CA ASN A 187 5.68 12.36 0.40
C ASN A 187 6.23 12.19 -1.02
N ARG A 188 6.44 10.94 -1.46
CA ARG A 188 6.82 10.60 -2.84
C ARG A 188 5.95 9.44 -3.33
N LEU A 189 5.67 9.47 -4.64
CA LEU A 189 5.01 8.40 -5.36
C LEU A 189 5.83 8.06 -6.58
N VAL A 190 6.36 6.86 -6.64
CA VAL A 190 6.94 6.27 -7.85
C VAL A 190 5.84 5.49 -8.55
N GLU A 191 5.61 5.77 -9.82
CA GLU A 191 4.64 5.11 -10.67
C GLU A 191 5.35 4.42 -11.83
N ILE A 192 5.19 3.12 -11.96
CA ILE A 192 5.60 2.33 -13.12
C ILE A 192 4.36 2.09 -13.95
N GLN A 193 4.34 2.55 -15.19
CA GLN A 193 3.20 2.46 -16.09
C GLN A 193 3.33 1.26 -17.00
N LEU A 194 2.25 0.49 -17.10
CA LEU A 194 2.15 -0.69 -17.94
C LEU A 194 0.93 -0.56 -18.87
N SER A 195 1.07 -1.04 -20.11
CA SER A 195 -0.05 -1.21 -21.02
C SER A 195 -0.03 -2.64 -21.55
N ASP A 196 -1.12 -3.37 -21.34
CA ASP A 196 -1.20 -4.82 -21.60
C ASP A 196 -0.02 -5.62 -21.00
N GLY A 197 0.46 -5.19 -19.81
CA GLY A 197 1.59 -5.77 -19.11
C GLY A 197 2.98 -5.32 -19.60
N VAL A 198 3.05 -4.50 -20.63
CA VAL A 198 4.33 -3.99 -21.17
C VAL A 198 4.67 -2.66 -20.51
N LEU A 199 5.91 -2.52 -20.03
CA LEU A 199 6.43 -1.28 -19.46
C LEU A 199 6.38 -0.15 -20.50
N THR A 200 5.70 0.94 -20.15
CA THR A 200 5.59 2.14 -20.99
C THR A 200 6.33 3.37 -20.43
N GLY A 201 6.67 3.34 -19.15
CA GLY A 201 7.45 4.39 -18.50
C GLY A 201 7.41 4.30 -16.99
N ALA A 202 8.25 5.09 -16.35
CA ALA A 202 8.24 5.27 -14.90
C ALA A 202 8.41 6.75 -14.53
N ASN A 203 7.77 7.17 -13.46
CA ASN A 203 7.78 8.55 -13.01
C ASN A 203 7.83 8.62 -11.48
N ILE A 204 8.36 9.71 -10.96
CA ILE A 204 8.24 10.08 -9.56
C ILE A 204 7.44 11.37 -9.42
N TYR A 205 6.60 11.42 -8.41
CA TYR A 205 5.79 12.57 -8.04
C TYR A 205 6.03 12.94 -6.59
N LYS A 206 5.79 14.21 -6.28
CA LYS A 206 5.85 14.76 -4.93
C LYS A 206 4.43 15.03 -4.42
N ALA A 207 4.17 14.74 -3.16
CA ALA A 207 2.91 15.12 -2.53
C ALA A 207 2.76 16.64 -2.49
N THR A 208 1.59 17.15 -2.87
CA THR A 208 1.23 18.57 -2.85
C THR A 208 0.05 18.86 -1.94
N GLY A 209 -0.62 17.83 -1.46
CA GLY A 209 -1.77 17.87 -0.55
C GLY A 209 -2.05 16.49 0.01
N GLU A 210 -3.12 16.35 0.76
CA GLU A 210 -3.49 15.12 1.46
C GLU A 210 -3.75 13.93 0.52
N ASP A 211 -4.26 14.22 -0.69
CA ASP A 211 -4.55 13.24 -1.75
C ASP A 211 -4.02 13.70 -3.12
N SER A 212 -3.12 14.68 -3.13
CA SER A 212 -2.71 15.37 -4.35
C SER A 212 -1.22 15.19 -4.62
N TRP A 213 -0.89 14.88 -5.87
CA TRP A 213 0.46 14.57 -6.34
C TRP A 213 0.83 15.45 -7.54
N GLY A 214 2.00 16.08 -7.49
CA GLY A 214 2.53 16.99 -8.52
C GLY A 214 4.04 16.86 -8.70
N GLU A 215 4.64 17.82 -9.40
CA GLU A 215 6.09 17.87 -9.65
C GLU A 215 6.65 16.56 -10.24
N ARG A 216 6.11 16.13 -11.39
CA ARG A 216 6.51 14.90 -12.08
C ARG A 216 7.93 14.97 -12.62
N ALA A 217 8.73 13.92 -12.38
CA ALA A 217 9.99 13.64 -13.06
C ALA A 217 10.00 12.22 -13.65
N GLU A 218 10.61 12.03 -14.82
CA GLU A 218 10.84 10.71 -15.41
C GLU A 218 11.94 9.97 -14.68
N LEU A 219 11.78 8.65 -14.57
CA LEU A 219 12.75 7.73 -13.99
C LEU A 219 13.28 6.78 -15.07
N GLU A 220 14.53 6.35 -14.93
CA GLU A 220 15.07 5.24 -15.69
C GLU A 220 14.42 3.94 -15.21
N ALA A 221 13.81 3.20 -16.13
CA ALA A 221 13.20 1.90 -15.87
C ALA A 221 13.33 1.00 -17.09
N ALA A 222 13.56 -0.27 -16.86
CA ALA A 222 13.66 -1.28 -17.90
C ALA A 222 12.97 -2.58 -17.53
N ALA A 223 12.44 -3.27 -18.55
CA ALA A 223 11.91 -4.61 -18.45
C ALA A 223 12.16 -5.33 -19.78
N GLN A 224 12.82 -6.48 -19.75
CA GLN A 224 12.97 -7.33 -20.94
C GLN A 224 12.00 -8.52 -20.92
N THR A 225 11.51 -8.84 -19.72
CA THR A 225 10.48 -9.86 -19.53
C THR A 225 9.27 -9.25 -18.85
N ASP A 226 8.14 -9.87 -18.97
CA ASP A 226 6.91 -9.51 -18.27
C ASP A 226 6.94 -9.84 -16.76
N THR A 227 8.06 -10.41 -16.28
CA THR A 227 8.20 -10.83 -14.89
C THR A 227 9.14 -9.96 -14.06
N VAL A 228 10.05 -9.18 -14.68
CA VAL A 228 11.03 -8.35 -13.97
C VAL A 228 11.02 -6.93 -14.50
N ILE A 229 10.93 -5.98 -13.59
CA ILE A 229 11.05 -4.56 -13.86
C ILE A 229 12.13 -3.99 -12.94
N GLU A 230 13.11 -3.33 -13.50
CA GLU A 230 14.16 -2.62 -12.77
C GLU A 230 14.00 -1.13 -12.95
N LEU A 231 14.31 -0.35 -11.91
CA LEU A 231 14.29 1.10 -11.97
C LEU A 231 15.33 1.73 -11.05
N GLY A 232 15.82 2.90 -11.46
CA GLY A 232 16.70 3.77 -10.69
C GLY A 232 15.95 5.04 -10.24
N VAL A 233 16.01 5.33 -8.94
CA VAL A 233 15.43 6.53 -8.34
C VAL A 233 16.55 7.41 -7.78
N PRO A 234 16.89 8.54 -8.42
CA PRO A 234 17.90 9.45 -7.90
C PRO A 234 17.55 9.95 -6.49
N LEU A 235 18.52 9.88 -5.56
CA LEU A 235 18.29 10.25 -4.14
C LEU A 235 17.87 11.72 -3.97
N ASN A 236 18.30 12.61 -4.85
CA ASN A 236 17.84 14.01 -4.83
C ASN A 236 16.34 14.17 -5.11
N LEU A 237 15.71 13.23 -5.81
CA LEU A 237 14.25 13.20 -5.99
C LEU A 237 13.52 12.65 -4.76
N LEU A 238 14.23 11.95 -3.89
CA LEU A 238 13.75 11.47 -2.60
C LEU A 238 14.01 12.47 -1.45
N GLY A 239 14.42 13.70 -1.76
CA GLY A 239 14.63 14.75 -0.77
C GLY A 239 16.01 14.72 -0.16
N ASP A 240 17.02 14.44 -0.99
CA ASP A 240 18.44 14.36 -0.59
C ASP A 240 18.65 13.36 0.57
N ALA A 241 18.05 12.18 0.44
CA ALA A 241 18.23 11.08 1.39
C ALA A 241 19.73 10.74 1.52
N ASP A 242 20.18 10.53 2.75
CA ASP A 242 21.59 10.30 3.08
C ASP A 242 21.79 8.92 3.73
N THR A 243 23.02 8.50 3.85
CA THR A 243 23.35 7.23 4.50
C THR A 243 22.85 7.21 5.94
N GLY A 244 22.02 6.23 6.27
CA GLY A 244 21.41 6.07 7.58
C GLY A 244 19.99 6.63 7.70
N ASP A 245 19.53 7.32 6.67
CA ASP A 245 18.12 7.69 6.59
C ASP A 245 17.23 6.46 6.33
N ARG A 246 16.04 6.51 6.87
CA ARG A 246 15.05 5.45 6.70
C ARG A 246 14.05 5.84 5.62
N ILE A 247 13.79 4.92 4.72
CA ILE A 247 12.78 5.03 3.67
C ILE A 247 11.78 3.90 3.87
N SER A 248 10.51 4.25 4.04
CA SER A 248 9.43 3.27 4.11
C SER A 248 8.57 3.40 2.86
N MET A 249 8.08 2.28 2.33
CA MET A 249 7.22 2.31 1.15
C MET A 249 6.12 1.26 1.21
N ARG A 250 5.05 1.54 0.46
CA ARG A 250 4.01 0.58 0.11
C ARG A 250 3.89 0.50 -1.40
N ALA A 251 4.16 -0.68 -1.96
CA ALA A 251 3.97 -0.94 -3.38
C ALA A 251 2.58 -1.55 -3.62
N ILE A 252 1.87 -1.01 -4.59
CA ILE A 252 0.50 -1.36 -4.94
C ILE A 252 0.44 -1.62 -6.43
N PHE A 253 -0.19 -2.73 -6.84
CA PHE A 253 -0.55 -2.94 -8.24
C PHE A 253 -2.01 -2.57 -8.47
N SER A 254 -2.24 -1.61 -9.37
CA SER A 254 -3.56 -1.09 -9.73
C SER A 254 -3.90 -1.46 -11.17
N ALA A 255 -4.99 -2.19 -11.34
CA ALA A 255 -5.50 -2.60 -12.65
C ALA A 255 -7.04 -2.71 -12.63
N PRO A 256 -7.75 -1.98 -13.53
CA PRO A 256 -7.21 -0.99 -14.47
C PRO A 256 -6.63 0.24 -13.77
N LEU A 257 -5.87 1.05 -14.49
CA LEU A 257 -5.29 2.28 -13.95
C LEU A 257 -6.37 3.17 -13.32
N GLY A 258 -6.12 3.61 -12.09
CA GLY A 258 -7.08 4.39 -11.30
C GLY A 258 -8.13 3.56 -10.54
N ALA A 259 -8.07 2.24 -10.59
CA ALA A 259 -8.87 1.36 -9.74
C ALA A 259 -8.28 1.24 -8.33
N ASP A 260 -9.04 0.62 -7.42
CA ASP A 260 -8.52 0.21 -6.12
C ASP A 260 -7.38 -0.79 -6.27
N ALA A 261 -6.51 -0.82 -5.27
CA ALA A 261 -5.39 -1.75 -5.22
C ALA A 261 -5.84 -3.19 -5.36
N THR A 262 -5.23 -3.92 -6.28
CA THR A 262 -5.51 -5.35 -6.47
C THR A 262 -4.55 -6.23 -5.67
N THR A 263 -3.30 -5.81 -5.54
CA THR A 263 -2.28 -6.46 -4.69
C THR A 263 -1.35 -5.42 -4.09
N MET A 264 -0.78 -5.72 -2.93
CA MET A 264 0.11 -4.82 -2.19
C MET A 264 1.29 -5.56 -1.60
N ILE A 265 2.40 -4.84 -1.42
CA ILE A 265 3.56 -5.28 -0.64
C ILE A 265 4.12 -4.07 0.13
N ASP A 266 4.44 -4.27 1.40
CA ASP A 266 5.04 -3.25 2.25
C ASP A 266 6.54 -3.49 2.41
N ALA A 267 7.30 -2.42 2.43
CA ALA A 267 8.75 -2.42 2.60
C ALA A 267 9.20 -1.25 3.50
N ASP A 268 10.26 -1.48 4.33
CA ASP A 268 10.80 -0.46 5.25
C ASP A 268 12.34 -0.55 5.39
#